data_278185ea1518c61c4bba6d6425c21a3b
#
_entry.id   278185ea1518c61c4bba6d6425c21a3b
#
_cell.length_a   1.000
_cell.length_b   1.000
_cell.length_c   1.000
_cell.angle_alpha   90.00
_cell.angle_beta   90.00
_cell.angle_gamma   90.00
#
_symmetry.space_group_name_H-M   'P 1'
#
loop_
_entity.id
_entity.type
_entity.pdbx_description
1 polymer ?
#
loop_
_entity_poly.entity_id
_entity_poly.type
_entity_poly.pdbx_seq_one_letter_code
_entity_poly.pdbx_strand_id
1 'polypeptide(L)'
;MENVKLKKLDNGITLITENLPNITTFSMGFFIKTGAMNETKKESGISHFIEHLMFKGTKNRTSKEISEFVDFEGGILNAFTSRNMTCYYIKLLSSKIDIAVDVLTDMLLNSNFDEESIEKERNVIIEEIRMYEDIPEEIVHEKNVEYALRGIHSNSISGTVESLKKIDRKAILKYLEKHYVAENLVIVASGNVDDKYLYKELNKRMKDFRKSKKEEVLDLSYEIKKGKKVVKKPSNQIHLCFTTRGVSSNSELRYPAAIISNILGEGMSSRLFQKIREERGLAYSVYTYLTRFENCGLLSVYVGTTKEDYKDVVKLIKEEFKNIKEEGISERELRKAKNKYESAFTFSLESTSSRMNRLGSMYLTYGKVISLDKVREDIEKVTLKDIKKAAEFLFDEQYYSQTIVGDI
;
A
#
# COMPACT_ATOMS: atom_id res chain seq x y z
N MET A 1 -7.34 -23.54 0.12
CA MET A 1 -7.45 -22.76 1.40
C MET A 1 -7.20 -23.63 2.63
N GLU A 2 -6.70 -24.81 2.50
CA GLU A 2 -6.64 -25.78 3.60
C GLU A 2 -5.83 -25.35 4.83
N ASN A 3 -4.95 -24.38 4.68
CA ASN A 3 -4.03 -23.95 5.74
C ASN A 3 -4.32 -22.56 6.33
N VAL A 4 -5.35 -21.85 5.87
CA VAL A 4 -5.72 -20.53 6.41
C VAL A 4 -6.87 -20.66 7.38
N LYS A 5 -6.67 -20.20 8.62
CA LYS A 5 -7.71 -20.14 9.64
C LYS A 5 -7.96 -18.71 10.06
N LEU A 6 -9.23 -18.37 10.24
CA LEU A 6 -9.70 -17.08 10.74
C LEU A 6 -10.43 -17.32 12.06
N LYS A 7 -10.00 -16.62 13.11
CA LYS A 7 -10.61 -16.65 14.44
C LYS A 7 -10.74 -15.24 14.98
N LYS A 8 -11.69 -15.01 15.88
CA LYS A 8 -11.70 -13.79 16.68
C LYS A 8 -11.20 -14.09 18.07
N LEU A 9 -10.33 -13.22 18.61
CA LEU A 9 -9.97 -13.24 20.01
C LEU A 9 -11.17 -12.79 20.85
N ASP A 10 -11.14 -13.07 22.15
CA ASP A 10 -12.24 -12.82 23.09
C ASP A 10 -12.62 -11.32 23.16
N ASN A 11 -11.68 -10.44 22.87
CA ASN A 11 -11.91 -8.99 22.81
C ASN A 11 -12.34 -8.47 21.43
N GLY A 12 -12.46 -9.34 20.40
CA GLY A 12 -12.92 -9.01 19.06
C GLY A 12 -11.83 -8.82 18.02
N ILE A 13 -10.53 -8.79 18.37
CA ILE A 13 -9.42 -8.77 17.42
C ILE A 13 -9.51 -9.96 16.47
N THR A 14 -9.30 -9.72 15.18
CA THR A 14 -9.25 -10.80 14.19
C THR A 14 -7.85 -11.40 14.13
N LEU A 15 -7.74 -12.71 14.29
CA LEU A 15 -6.52 -13.48 14.07
C LEU A 15 -6.66 -14.33 12.81
N ILE A 16 -5.72 -14.16 11.88
CA ILE A 16 -5.60 -14.97 10.66
C ILE A 16 -4.27 -15.70 10.72
N THR A 17 -4.31 -17.03 10.60
CA THR A 17 -3.11 -17.87 10.55
C THR A 17 -3.08 -18.66 9.25
N GLU A 18 -1.92 -18.71 8.60
CA GLU A 18 -1.63 -19.57 7.46
C GLU A 18 -0.47 -20.49 7.83
N ASN A 19 -0.79 -21.76 8.15
CA ASN A 19 0.24 -22.71 8.55
C ASN A 19 0.90 -23.38 7.34
N LEU A 20 2.22 -23.23 7.24
CA LEU A 20 3.09 -23.76 6.19
C LEU A 20 4.18 -24.63 6.84
N PRO A 21 3.89 -25.88 7.20
CA PRO A 21 4.77 -26.70 8.05
C PRO A 21 6.11 -27.05 7.41
N ASN A 22 6.23 -26.96 6.09
CA ASN A 22 7.46 -27.24 5.35
C ASN A 22 8.44 -26.05 5.28
N ILE A 23 8.09 -24.91 5.89
CA ILE A 23 8.94 -23.71 5.94
C ILE A 23 9.47 -23.58 7.38
N THR A 24 10.75 -23.16 7.52
CA THR A 24 11.38 -22.99 8.83
C THR A 24 11.22 -21.60 9.42
N THR A 25 10.57 -20.68 8.70
CA THR A 25 10.36 -19.29 9.09
C THR A 25 8.88 -18.97 9.20
N PHE A 26 8.57 -17.85 9.85
CA PHE A 26 7.26 -17.23 9.79
C PHE A 26 7.38 -15.70 9.73
N SER A 27 6.29 -15.06 9.34
CA SER A 27 6.09 -13.63 9.46
C SER A 27 4.80 -13.36 10.19
N MET A 28 4.82 -12.44 11.16
CA MET A 28 3.63 -12.02 11.91
C MET A 28 3.49 -10.50 11.82
N GLY A 29 2.30 -10.02 11.48
CA GLY A 29 1.99 -8.61 11.34
C GLY A 29 0.73 -8.21 12.10
N PHE A 30 0.78 -7.03 12.71
CA PHE A 30 -0.33 -6.36 13.37
C PHE A 30 -0.80 -5.25 12.44
N PHE A 31 -1.90 -5.46 11.75
CA PHE A 31 -2.48 -4.55 10.77
C PHE A 31 -3.59 -3.72 11.41
N ILE A 32 -3.41 -2.43 11.47
CA ILE A 32 -4.40 -1.49 12.00
C ILE A 32 -5.11 -0.80 10.82
N LYS A 33 -6.44 -0.82 10.81
CA LYS A 33 -7.28 -0.16 9.80
C LYS A 33 -7.27 1.36 10.02
N THR A 34 -6.08 1.96 9.95
CA THR A 34 -5.88 3.40 10.03
C THR A 34 -4.62 3.81 9.28
N GLY A 35 -4.69 4.93 8.59
CA GLY A 35 -3.62 5.54 7.82
C GLY A 35 -4.01 6.96 7.43
N ALA A 36 -3.35 7.54 6.43
CA ALA A 36 -3.54 8.95 6.05
C ALA A 36 -5.01 9.32 5.72
N MET A 37 -5.82 8.37 5.24
CA MET A 37 -7.26 8.61 4.97
C MET A 37 -8.09 8.85 6.24
N ASN A 38 -7.61 8.42 7.40
CA ASN A 38 -8.29 8.59 8.69
C ASN A 38 -7.92 9.91 9.38
N GLU A 39 -7.02 10.68 8.79
CA GLU A 39 -6.46 11.90 9.35
C GLU A 39 -7.28 13.13 8.93
N THR A 40 -7.52 13.99 9.89
CA THR A 40 -7.98 15.36 9.58
C THR A 40 -6.78 16.19 9.09
N LYS A 41 -7.05 17.36 8.50
CA LYS A 41 -5.98 18.27 8.06
C LYS A 41 -5.01 18.68 9.20
N LYS A 42 -5.48 18.67 10.44
CA LYS A 42 -4.63 19.00 11.62
C LYS A 42 -3.79 17.79 12.07
N GLU A 43 -4.21 16.59 11.74
CA GLU A 43 -3.58 15.34 12.10
C GLU A 43 -2.73 14.77 10.95
N SER A 44 -2.60 15.51 9.83
CA SER A 44 -1.89 15.02 8.64
C SER A 44 -0.46 14.58 8.98
N GLY A 45 -0.17 13.30 8.70
CA GLY A 45 1.09 12.62 9.01
C GLY A 45 1.14 11.93 10.38
N ILE A 46 0.07 12.00 11.19
CA ILE A 46 0.09 11.41 12.55
C ILE A 46 0.21 9.88 12.53
N SER A 47 -0.36 9.20 11.54
CA SER A 47 -0.25 7.73 11.44
C SER A 47 1.19 7.30 11.20
N HIS A 48 1.89 7.97 10.30
CA HIS A 48 3.31 7.74 10.02
C HIS A 48 4.18 8.13 11.23
N PHE A 49 3.86 9.23 11.88
CA PHE A 49 4.55 9.64 13.09
C PHE A 49 4.42 8.61 14.22
N ILE A 50 3.22 8.06 14.44
CA ILE A 50 2.99 6.99 15.42
C ILE A 50 3.78 5.73 15.04
N GLU A 51 3.86 5.40 13.75
CA GLU A 51 4.68 4.29 13.27
C GLU A 51 6.12 4.42 13.76
N HIS A 52 6.78 5.55 13.53
CA HIS A 52 8.14 5.84 14.00
C HIS A 52 8.26 5.72 15.52
N LEU A 53 7.30 6.30 16.24
CA LEU A 53 7.33 6.36 17.72
C LEU A 53 7.17 4.99 18.38
N MET A 54 6.52 4.02 17.71
CA MET A 54 6.37 2.66 18.24
C MET A 54 7.72 1.95 18.45
N PHE A 55 8.78 2.39 17.77
CA PHE A 55 10.13 1.85 17.91
C PHE A 55 10.98 2.58 18.96
N LYS A 56 10.46 3.65 19.59
CA LYS A 56 11.27 4.52 20.48
C LYS A 56 11.25 4.12 21.95
N GLY A 57 10.69 2.99 22.24
CA GLY A 57 10.70 2.37 23.56
C GLY A 57 9.30 2.15 24.14
N THR A 58 9.25 1.20 25.03
CA THR A 58 8.08 0.80 25.79
C THR A 58 8.36 0.99 27.29
N LYS A 59 7.38 0.68 28.11
CA LYS A 59 7.58 0.59 29.58
C LYS A 59 8.58 -0.50 29.98
N ASN A 60 8.79 -1.48 29.11
CA ASN A 60 9.58 -2.68 29.39
C ASN A 60 10.94 -2.67 28.70
N ARG A 61 11.10 -1.90 27.62
CA ARG A 61 12.28 -1.90 26.75
C ARG A 61 12.59 -0.50 26.23
N THR A 62 13.85 -0.15 26.20
CA THR A 62 14.35 1.01 25.45
C THR A 62 14.29 0.73 23.93
N SER A 63 14.40 1.77 23.10
CA SER A 63 14.49 1.64 21.64
C SER A 63 15.62 0.70 21.21
N LYS A 64 16.78 0.81 21.85
CA LYS A 64 17.94 -0.04 21.59
C LYS A 64 17.66 -1.50 21.91
N GLU A 65 17.06 -1.78 23.07
CA GLU A 65 16.71 -3.14 23.49
C GLU A 65 15.67 -3.80 22.58
N ILE A 66 14.71 -3.03 22.03
CA ILE A 66 13.75 -3.56 21.05
C ILE A 66 14.51 -4.06 19.80
N SER A 67 15.40 -3.25 19.25
CA SER A 67 16.16 -3.60 18.04
C SER A 67 17.16 -4.73 18.30
N GLU A 68 17.99 -4.60 19.35
CA GLU A 68 19.01 -5.60 19.68
C GLU A 68 18.39 -6.97 20.00
N PHE A 69 17.22 -7.00 20.65
CA PHE A 69 16.57 -8.27 20.98
C PHE A 69 16.14 -9.05 19.75
N VAL A 70 15.60 -8.36 18.73
CA VAL A 70 15.18 -8.99 17.49
C VAL A 70 16.39 -9.35 16.61
N ASP A 71 17.37 -8.44 16.52
CA ASP A 71 18.61 -8.67 15.75
C ASP A 71 19.42 -9.84 16.32
N PHE A 72 19.53 -9.94 17.65
CA PHE A 72 20.22 -11.04 18.32
C PHE A 72 19.62 -12.40 17.96
N GLU A 73 18.31 -12.45 17.78
CA GLU A 73 17.57 -13.66 17.38
C GLU A 73 17.55 -13.88 15.85
N GLY A 74 18.26 -13.02 15.09
CA GLY A 74 18.34 -13.09 13.64
C GLY A 74 17.05 -12.72 12.92
N GLY A 75 16.23 -11.88 13.53
CA GLY A 75 14.94 -11.47 13.02
C GLY A 75 14.98 -10.18 12.20
N ILE A 76 13.85 -9.86 11.61
CA ILE A 76 13.59 -8.59 10.94
C ILE A 76 12.35 -8.00 11.57
N LEU A 77 12.46 -6.83 12.20
CA LEU A 77 11.35 -6.04 12.72
C LEU A 77 11.21 -4.78 11.88
N ASN A 78 10.01 -4.52 11.36
CA ASN A 78 9.76 -3.34 10.53
C ASN A 78 8.28 -2.94 10.58
N ALA A 79 7.95 -1.79 9.98
CA ALA A 79 6.59 -1.31 9.84
C ALA A 79 6.39 -0.60 8.50
N PHE A 80 5.16 -0.29 8.17
CA PHE A 80 4.81 0.61 7.09
C PHE A 80 3.46 1.26 7.35
N THR A 81 3.32 2.49 6.89
CA THR A 81 2.07 3.23 6.84
C THR A 81 1.66 3.46 5.40
N SER A 82 0.39 3.23 5.13
CA SER A 82 -0.24 3.55 3.84
C SER A 82 -1.41 4.51 4.04
N ARG A 83 -2.16 4.79 2.99
CA ARG A 83 -3.34 5.65 3.12
C ARG A 83 -4.46 5.03 3.96
N ASN A 84 -4.60 3.72 3.97
CA ASN A 84 -5.74 3.02 4.61
C ASN A 84 -5.35 2.05 5.73
N MET A 85 -4.05 1.83 5.96
CA MET A 85 -3.57 0.92 7.01
C MET A 85 -2.17 1.26 7.49
N THR A 86 -1.87 0.88 8.73
CA THR A 86 -0.53 0.82 9.32
C THR A 86 -0.25 -0.61 9.75
N CYS A 87 0.95 -1.12 9.50
CA CYS A 87 1.34 -2.48 9.84
C CYS A 87 2.68 -2.50 10.57
N TYR A 88 2.74 -3.20 11.68
CA TYR A 88 3.98 -3.55 12.41
C TYR A 88 4.20 -5.03 12.23
N TYR A 89 5.37 -5.46 11.78
CA TYR A 89 5.59 -6.88 11.49
C TYR A 89 6.99 -7.35 11.86
N ILE A 90 7.07 -8.63 12.14
CA ILE A 90 8.31 -9.33 12.45
C ILE A 90 8.42 -10.59 11.61
N LYS A 91 9.65 -10.92 11.19
CA LYS A 91 10.00 -12.18 10.53
C LYS A 91 11.10 -12.86 11.32
N LEU A 92 10.89 -14.12 11.67
CA LEU A 92 11.81 -14.92 12.49
C LEU A 92 11.80 -16.39 12.06
N LEU A 93 12.72 -17.19 12.66
CA LEU A 93 12.61 -18.64 12.65
C LEU A 93 11.39 -19.08 13.45
N SER A 94 10.73 -20.14 13.02
CA SER A 94 9.49 -20.65 13.66
C SER A 94 9.66 -21.04 15.12
N SER A 95 10.86 -21.44 15.53
CA SER A 95 11.19 -21.70 16.94
C SER A 95 11.19 -20.47 17.85
N LYS A 96 11.09 -19.26 17.27
CA LYS A 96 11.15 -17.96 17.96
C LYS A 96 9.81 -17.21 17.96
N ILE A 97 8.71 -17.93 17.82
CA ILE A 97 7.37 -17.33 17.73
C ILE A 97 6.98 -16.54 18.98
N ASP A 98 7.48 -16.96 20.14
CA ASP A 98 7.26 -16.29 21.44
C ASP A 98 7.82 -14.87 21.44
N ILE A 99 8.98 -14.68 20.82
CA ILE A 99 9.65 -13.38 20.67
C ILE A 99 8.79 -12.42 19.85
N ALA A 100 8.25 -12.91 18.73
CA ALA A 100 7.40 -12.08 17.89
C ALA A 100 6.12 -11.64 18.61
N VAL A 101 5.47 -12.58 19.32
CA VAL A 101 4.29 -12.25 20.13
C VAL A 101 4.65 -11.25 21.23
N ASP A 102 5.76 -11.45 21.90
CA ASP A 102 6.20 -10.60 23.01
C ASP A 102 6.52 -9.18 22.53
N VAL A 103 7.37 -9.02 21.52
CA VAL A 103 7.80 -7.73 21.02
C VAL A 103 6.63 -6.93 20.42
N LEU A 104 5.84 -7.53 19.54
CA LEU A 104 4.76 -6.80 18.88
C LEU A 104 3.64 -6.42 19.86
N THR A 105 3.31 -7.29 20.83
CA THR A 105 2.33 -6.92 21.85
C THR A 105 2.86 -5.85 22.80
N ASP A 106 4.14 -5.90 23.19
CA ASP A 106 4.76 -4.88 24.03
C ASP A 106 4.79 -3.52 23.34
N MET A 107 5.22 -3.45 22.08
CA MET A 107 5.18 -2.23 21.29
C MET A 107 3.76 -1.63 21.22
N LEU A 108 2.74 -2.45 20.96
CA LEU A 108 1.38 -1.95 20.78
C LEU A 108 0.72 -1.52 22.12
N LEU A 109 1.02 -2.21 23.22
CA LEU A 109 0.38 -1.99 24.52
C LEU A 109 1.11 -0.98 25.40
N ASN A 110 2.43 -0.91 25.30
CA ASN A 110 3.29 -0.30 26.28
C ASN A 110 4.20 0.83 25.76
N SER A 111 4.09 1.23 24.50
CA SER A 111 4.88 2.35 23.95
C SER A 111 4.72 3.62 24.79
N ASN A 112 5.84 4.29 25.07
CA ASN A 112 5.92 5.39 26.04
C ASN A 112 5.41 6.71 25.47
N PHE A 113 5.69 7.00 24.20
CA PHE A 113 5.38 8.27 23.55
C PHE A 113 5.85 9.47 24.39
N ASP A 114 7.09 9.41 24.91
CA ASP A 114 7.66 10.52 25.70
C ASP A 114 7.97 11.73 24.80
N GLU A 115 7.98 12.93 25.42
CA GLU A 115 8.12 14.18 24.68
C GLU A 115 9.49 14.30 23.99
N GLU A 116 10.56 13.77 24.58
CA GLU A 116 11.89 13.81 24.00
C GLU A 116 11.95 12.96 22.70
N SER A 117 11.40 11.75 22.74
CA SER A 117 11.29 10.88 21.57
C SER A 117 10.41 11.50 20.47
N ILE A 118 9.30 12.16 20.86
CA ILE A 118 8.42 12.87 19.91
C ILE A 118 9.19 13.97 19.19
N GLU A 119 9.96 14.80 19.90
CA GLU A 119 10.71 15.88 19.26
C GLU A 119 11.87 15.36 18.37
N LYS A 120 12.55 14.30 18.79
CA LYS A 120 13.60 13.67 17.98
C LYS A 120 13.01 13.11 16.67
N GLU A 121 11.93 12.32 16.77
CA GLU A 121 11.32 11.72 15.59
C GLU A 121 10.62 12.72 14.68
N ARG A 122 10.05 13.78 15.22
CA ARG A 122 9.56 14.90 14.42
C ARG A 122 10.62 15.42 13.45
N ASN A 123 11.84 15.63 13.96
CA ASN A 123 12.95 16.12 13.14
C ASN A 123 13.39 15.07 12.11
N VAL A 124 13.41 13.79 12.50
CA VAL A 124 13.73 12.69 11.56
C VAL A 124 12.73 12.66 10.39
N ILE A 125 11.42 12.73 10.69
CA ILE A 125 10.37 12.71 9.66
C ILE A 125 10.42 13.99 8.78
N ILE A 126 10.73 15.14 9.38
CA ILE A 126 10.91 16.38 8.60
C ILE A 126 12.09 16.23 7.63
N GLU A 127 13.21 15.63 8.04
CA GLU A 127 14.34 15.37 7.14
C GLU A 127 13.98 14.30 6.09
N GLU A 128 13.19 13.30 6.44
CA GLU A 128 12.68 12.32 5.49
C GLU A 128 11.79 12.98 4.42
N ILE A 129 10.87 13.86 4.81
CA ILE A 129 10.06 14.64 3.86
C ILE A 129 10.96 15.44 2.91
N ARG A 130 11.99 16.12 3.43
CA ARG A 130 12.94 16.88 2.62
C ARG A 130 13.70 15.98 1.66
N MET A 131 14.17 14.83 2.14
CA MET A 131 14.85 13.84 1.29
C MET A 131 13.96 13.38 0.13
N TYR A 132 12.69 13.05 0.40
CA TYR A 132 11.74 12.69 -0.68
C TYR A 132 11.45 13.87 -1.60
N GLU A 133 11.35 15.08 -1.05
CA GLU A 133 11.17 16.29 -1.86
C GLU A 133 12.35 16.55 -2.80
N ASP A 134 13.55 16.05 -2.52
CA ASP A 134 14.72 16.17 -3.39
C ASP A 134 14.78 15.12 -4.51
N ILE A 135 13.88 14.13 -4.50
CA ILE A 135 13.79 13.08 -5.52
C ILE A 135 12.57 13.32 -6.42
N PRO A 136 12.73 13.91 -7.63
CA PRO A 136 11.61 14.24 -8.51
C PRO A 136 10.71 13.06 -8.90
N GLU A 137 11.29 11.85 -8.99
CA GLU A 137 10.55 10.61 -9.26
C GLU A 137 9.57 10.28 -8.13
N GLU A 138 9.99 10.39 -6.87
CA GLU A 138 9.12 10.13 -5.71
C GLU A 138 8.02 11.18 -5.59
N ILE A 139 8.38 12.45 -5.76
CA ILE A 139 7.42 13.55 -5.66
C ILE A 139 6.30 13.41 -6.68
N VAL A 140 6.62 13.01 -7.92
CA VAL A 140 5.59 12.97 -8.97
C VAL A 140 4.48 11.99 -8.64
N HIS A 141 4.80 10.87 -7.98
CA HIS A 141 3.81 9.86 -7.57
C HIS A 141 2.88 10.39 -6.48
N GLU A 142 3.44 11.03 -5.46
CA GLU A 142 2.63 11.62 -4.39
C GLU A 142 1.76 12.76 -4.92
N LYS A 143 2.37 13.72 -5.64
CA LYS A 143 1.66 14.85 -6.24
C LYS A 143 0.64 14.43 -7.30
N ASN A 144 0.83 13.28 -7.92
CA ASN A 144 -0.14 12.70 -8.83
C ASN A 144 -1.43 12.31 -8.11
N VAL A 145 -1.34 11.58 -7.00
CA VAL A 145 -2.54 11.22 -6.22
C VAL A 145 -3.20 12.47 -5.63
N GLU A 146 -2.42 13.40 -5.04
CA GLU A 146 -2.93 14.68 -4.52
C GLU A 146 -3.69 15.50 -5.56
N TYR A 147 -3.22 15.50 -6.82
CA TYR A 147 -3.84 16.27 -7.88
C TYR A 147 -5.00 15.54 -8.54
N ALA A 148 -4.82 14.26 -8.88
CA ALA A 148 -5.80 13.48 -9.63
C ALA A 148 -7.03 13.11 -8.80
N LEU A 149 -6.89 12.97 -7.49
CA LEU A 149 -8.00 12.71 -6.57
C LEU A 149 -8.24 13.89 -5.63
N ARG A 150 -9.51 14.14 -5.33
CA ARG A 150 -9.94 14.97 -4.21
C ARG A 150 -10.62 14.10 -3.15
N GLY A 151 -10.65 14.58 -1.92
CA GLY A 151 -11.16 13.84 -0.76
C GLY A 151 -10.04 13.26 0.07
N ILE A 152 -10.39 12.42 1.03
CA ILE A 152 -9.42 11.84 1.99
C ILE A 152 -8.39 10.91 1.34
N HIS A 153 -8.70 10.39 0.15
CA HIS A 153 -7.80 9.52 -0.64
C HIS A 153 -6.51 10.23 -1.08
N SER A 154 -6.52 11.56 -1.13
CA SER A 154 -5.38 12.39 -1.55
C SER A 154 -4.48 12.80 -0.38
N ASN A 155 -4.81 12.46 0.87
CA ASN A 155 -4.00 12.82 2.02
C ASN A 155 -2.57 12.27 1.89
N SER A 156 -1.58 13.13 2.19
CA SER A 156 -0.17 12.72 2.26
C SER A 156 0.05 11.75 3.41
N ILE A 157 0.86 10.71 3.18
CA ILE A 157 1.18 9.72 4.22
C ILE A 157 2.10 10.33 5.26
N SER A 158 3.15 11.03 4.84
CA SER A 158 4.12 11.66 5.74
C SER A 158 3.63 12.98 6.32
N GLY A 159 2.49 13.50 5.85
CA GLY A 159 1.99 14.81 6.23
C GLY A 159 2.80 15.97 5.64
N THR A 160 2.84 17.09 6.36
CA THR A 160 3.63 18.29 6.00
C THR A 160 4.44 18.75 7.20
N VAL A 161 5.50 19.54 6.95
CA VAL A 161 6.29 20.16 8.03
C VAL A 161 5.41 20.97 8.99
N GLU A 162 4.40 21.68 8.44
CA GLU A 162 3.48 22.50 9.25
C GLU A 162 2.52 21.66 10.09
N SER A 163 2.04 20.52 9.59
CA SER A 163 1.18 19.63 10.36
C SER A 163 1.96 18.90 11.45
N LEU A 164 3.13 18.38 11.12
CA LEU A 164 4.00 17.68 12.08
C LEU A 164 4.38 18.55 13.28
N LYS A 165 4.68 19.83 13.07
CA LYS A 165 4.99 20.79 14.15
C LYS A 165 3.84 21.00 15.15
N LYS A 166 2.60 20.66 14.76
CA LYS A 166 1.39 20.83 15.60
C LYS A 166 0.96 19.55 16.32
N ILE A 167 1.50 18.41 15.92
CA ILE A 167 1.19 17.13 16.54
C ILE A 167 1.95 17.03 17.86
N ASP A 168 1.25 17.11 18.97
CA ASP A 168 1.78 16.92 20.31
C ASP A 168 1.45 15.53 20.89
N ARG A 169 1.98 15.22 22.05
CA ARG A 169 1.72 13.95 22.73
C ARG A 169 0.22 13.72 22.97
N LYS A 170 -0.53 14.76 23.26
CA LYS A 170 -1.98 14.67 23.50
C LYS A 170 -2.73 14.27 22.22
N ALA A 171 -2.36 14.83 21.07
CA ALA A 171 -2.91 14.46 19.78
C ALA A 171 -2.61 12.97 19.44
N ILE A 172 -1.37 12.53 19.67
CA ILE A 172 -0.94 11.14 19.47
C ILE A 172 -1.78 10.19 20.32
N LEU A 173 -1.88 10.43 21.63
CA LEU A 173 -2.66 9.56 22.52
C LEU A 173 -4.14 9.53 22.17
N LYS A 174 -4.71 10.68 21.78
CA LYS A 174 -6.10 10.76 21.32
C LYS A 174 -6.32 9.96 20.04
N TYR A 175 -5.38 10.02 19.08
CA TYR A 175 -5.43 9.27 17.84
C TYR A 175 -5.34 7.76 18.10
N LEU A 176 -4.44 7.33 18.98
CA LEU A 176 -4.32 5.94 19.42
C LEU A 176 -5.61 5.44 20.11
N GLU A 177 -6.21 6.25 20.99
CA GLU A 177 -7.47 5.89 21.66
C GLU A 177 -8.61 5.69 20.66
N LYS A 178 -8.62 6.46 19.58
CA LYS A 178 -9.67 6.42 18.55
C LYS A 178 -9.49 5.28 17.53
N HIS A 179 -8.26 5.05 17.08
CA HIS A 179 -7.99 4.21 15.90
C HIS A 179 -7.31 2.88 16.23
N TYR A 180 -6.50 2.81 17.31
CA TYR A 180 -5.81 1.58 17.71
C TYR A 180 -6.69 0.78 18.67
N VAL A 181 -7.77 0.23 18.14
CA VAL A 181 -8.82 -0.50 18.86
C VAL A 181 -8.99 -1.90 18.30
N ALA A 182 -9.59 -2.80 19.08
CA ALA A 182 -9.71 -4.21 18.73
C ALA A 182 -10.44 -4.44 17.40
N GLU A 183 -11.44 -3.65 17.10
CA GLU A 183 -12.24 -3.72 15.87
C GLU A 183 -11.43 -3.36 14.61
N ASN A 184 -10.40 -2.53 14.77
CA ASN A 184 -9.52 -2.09 13.69
C ASN A 184 -8.25 -2.95 13.57
N LEU A 185 -8.01 -3.88 14.50
CA LEU A 185 -6.78 -4.68 14.54
C LEU A 185 -7.00 -6.08 13.93
N VAL A 186 -6.16 -6.39 12.96
CA VAL A 186 -6.06 -7.73 12.37
C VAL A 186 -4.63 -8.23 12.59
N ILE A 187 -4.49 -9.34 13.30
CA ILE A 187 -3.22 -10.02 13.50
C ILE A 187 -3.12 -11.14 12.47
N VAL A 188 -2.04 -11.17 11.72
CA VAL A 188 -1.79 -12.19 10.70
C VAL A 188 -0.46 -12.87 10.98
N ALA A 189 -0.46 -14.20 10.95
CA ALA A 189 0.78 -15.00 11.00
C ALA A 189 0.79 -15.99 9.84
N SER A 190 1.85 -15.98 9.02
CA SER A 190 2.05 -16.90 7.90
C SER A 190 3.42 -17.54 7.95
N GLY A 191 3.48 -18.85 7.80
CA GLY A 191 4.67 -19.68 7.91
C GLY A 191 4.43 -20.92 8.77
N ASN A 192 5.47 -21.52 9.31
CA ASN A 192 5.30 -22.63 10.24
C ASN A 192 4.88 -22.11 11.61
N VAL A 193 3.57 -22.06 11.84
CA VAL A 193 2.94 -21.46 13.02
C VAL A 193 1.93 -22.40 13.65
N ASP A 194 1.88 -22.42 14.99
CA ASP A 194 0.83 -23.11 15.76
C ASP A 194 -0.32 -22.12 16.04
N ASP A 195 -1.45 -22.34 15.37
CA ASP A 195 -2.65 -21.50 15.50
C ASP A 195 -3.30 -21.56 16.89
N LYS A 196 -3.19 -22.69 17.58
CA LYS A 196 -3.73 -22.86 18.95
C LYS A 196 -2.89 -22.10 19.97
N TYR A 197 -1.58 -22.20 19.82
CA TYR A 197 -0.61 -21.46 20.65
C TYR A 197 -0.82 -19.96 20.47
N LEU A 198 -0.80 -19.46 19.24
CA LEU A 198 -1.01 -18.04 18.95
C LEU A 198 -2.34 -17.51 19.50
N TYR A 199 -3.42 -18.25 19.29
CA TYR A 199 -4.73 -17.87 19.81
C TYR A 199 -4.71 -17.72 21.34
N LYS A 200 -4.12 -18.69 22.06
CA LYS A 200 -4.04 -18.69 23.52
C LYS A 200 -3.18 -17.50 24.03
N GLU A 201 -1.98 -17.33 23.47
CA GLU A 201 -1.05 -16.30 23.95
C GLU A 201 -1.54 -14.89 23.61
N LEU A 202 -2.09 -14.67 22.43
CA LEU A 202 -2.64 -13.38 22.04
C LEU A 202 -3.90 -13.04 22.87
N ASN A 203 -4.79 -13.99 23.16
CA ASN A 203 -5.90 -13.74 24.07
C ASN A 203 -5.42 -13.32 25.46
N LYS A 204 -4.39 -13.97 25.98
CA LYS A 204 -3.83 -13.64 27.29
C LYS A 204 -3.20 -12.24 27.30
N ARG A 205 -2.36 -11.90 26.32
CA ARG A 205 -1.60 -10.66 26.27
C ARG A 205 -2.44 -9.46 25.84
N MET A 206 -3.39 -9.66 24.92
CA MET A 206 -4.22 -8.59 24.37
C MET A 206 -5.58 -8.45 25.06
N LYS A 207 -5.82 -9.17 26.13
CA LYS A 207 -7.10 -9.23 26.85
C LYS A 207 -7.69 -7.86 27.13
N ASP A 208 -6.87 -6.91 27.60
CA ASP A 208 -7.28 -5.55 27.99
C ASP A 208 -7.04 -4.52 26.87
N PHE A 209 -6.76 -4.98 25.64
CA PHE A 209 -6.63 -4.05 24.50
C PHE A 209 -7.93 -3.31 24.27
N ARG A 210 -7.83 -2.01 24.09
CA ARG A 210 -8.97 -1.10 24.02
C ARG A 210 -9.96 -1.46 22.93
N LYS A 211 -11.24 -1.23 23.22
CA LYS A 211 -12.35 -1.40 22.27
C LYS A 211 -12.87 -0.06 21.80
N SER A 212 -13.42 -0.01 20.59
CA SER A 212 -14.06 1.20 20.10
C SER A 212 -15.31 1.53 20.91
N LYS A 213 -15.51 2.83 21.16
CA LYS A 213 -16.75 3.34 21.75
C LYS A 213 -17.80 3.66 20.69
N LYS A 214 -17.37 3.88 19.44
CA LYS A 214 -18.25 4.18 18.29
C LYS A 214 -17.56 3.76 17.01
N GLU A 215 -18.33 3.24 16.06
CA GLU A 215 -17.87 3.02 14.69
C GLU A 215 -17.68 4.38 14.01
N GLU A 216 -16.51 4.58 13.41
CA GLU A 216 -16.24 5.77 12.61
C GLU A 216 -16.62 5.51 11.16
N VAL A 217 -17.52 6.33 10.64
CA VAL A 217 -17.89 6.32 9.22
C VAL A 217 -17.08 7.43 8.53
N LEU A 218 -16.14 7.04 7.67
CA LEU A 218 -15.39 7.99 6.85
C LEU A 218 -16.25 8.49 5.70
N ASP A 219 -16.17 9.78 5.39
CA ASP A 219 -16.69 10.32 4.14
C ASP A 219 -15.75 9.93 3.00
N LEU A 220 -16.12 8.88 2.28
CA LEU A 220 -15.38 8.36 1.13
C LEU A 220 -15.72 9.10 -0.18
N SER A 221 -16.37 10.26 -0.13
CA SER A 221 -16.63 11.06 -1.33
C SER A 221 -15.32 11.44 -2.02
N TYR A 222 -15.32 11.40 -3.35
CA TYR A 222 -14.16 11.70 -4.16
C TYR A 222 -14.54 12.37 -5.47
N GLU A 223 -13.59 13.09 -6.04
CA GLU A 223 -13.65 13.65 -7.40
C GLU A 223 -12.35 13.29 -8.12
N ILE A 224 -12.45 12.82 -9.37
CA ILE A 224 -11.27 12.64 -10.23
C ILE A 224 -11.11 13.89 -11.09
N LYS A 225 -9.96 14.53 -10.94
CA LYS A 225 -9.69 15.83 -11.56
C LYS A 225 -9.06 15.67 -12.94
N LYS A 226 -9.61 16.37 -13.91
CA LYS A 226 -8.98 16.57 -15.23
C LYS A 226 -7.98 17.71 -15.20
N GLY A 227 -6.93 17.64 -16.01
CA GLY A 227 -6.06 18.76 -16.29
C GLY A 227 -4.57 18.48 -16.08
N LYS A 228 -3.81 19.53 -15.77
CA LYS A 228 -2.35 19.48 -15.67
C LYS A 228 -1.87 20.18 -14.40
N LYS A 229 -1.00 19.52 -13.66
CA LYS A 229 -0.24 20.08 -12.53
C LYS A 229 1.24 20.06 -12.88
N VAL A 230 1.90 21.19 -12.72
CA VAL A 230 3.36 21.29 -12.86
C VAL A 230 3.96 21.67 -11.52
N VAL A 231 4.95 20.90 -11.08
CA VAL A 231 5.80 21.19 -9.94
C VAL A 231 7.19 21.50 -10.49
N LYS A 232 7.60 22.76 -10.45
CA LYS A 232 8.91 23.17 -10.92
C LYS A 232 9.99 22.74 -9.93
N LYS A 233 10.91 21.92 -10.39
CA LYS A 233 12.12 21.53 -9.65
C LYS A 233 13.29 21.45 -10.62
N PRO A 234 14.50 21.84 -10.21
CA PRO A 234 15.70 21.59 -11.00
C PRO A 234 15.87 20.09 -11.21
N SER A 235 15.85 19.65 -12.45
CA SER A 235 16.07 18.25 -12.82
C SER A 235 16.47 18.16 -14.28
N ASN A 236 17.39 17.24 -14.61
CA ASN A 236 17.78 16.95 -15.99
C ASN A 236 16.69 16.17 -16.75
N GLN A 237 15.72 15.62 -16.04
CA GLN A 237 14.59 14.88 -16.60
C GLN A 237 13.26 15.50 -16.17
N ILE A 238 12.26 15.24 -16.97
CA ILE A 238 10.86 15.47 -16.65
C ILE A 238 10.25 14.17 -16.17
N HIS A 239 9.71 14.17 -14.96
CA HIS A 239 8.97 13.05 -14.39
C HIS A 239 7.47 13.31 -14.59
N LEU A 240 6.85 12.49 -15.41
CA LEU A 240 5.45 12.59 -15.79
C LEU A 240 4.64 11.44 -15.21
N CYS A 241 3.55 11.72 -14.53
CA CYS A 241 2.44 10.79 -14.35
C CYS A 241 1.27 11.21 -15.23
N PHE A 242 0.93 10.39 -16.22
CA PHE A 242 -0.29 10.53 -17.00
C PHE A 242 -1.34 9.60 -16.42
N THR A 243 -2.44 10.15 -15.93
CA THR A 243 -3.38 9.43 -15.08
C THR A 243 -4.79 9.53 -15.62
N THR A 244 -5.53 8.45 -15.47
CA THR A 244 -6.97 8.38 -15.71
C THR A 244 -7.67 7.74 -14.51
N ARG A 245 -9.01 7.73 -14.52
CA ARG A 245 -9.75 6.97 -13.50
C ARG A 245 -9.37 5.50 -13.53
N GLY A 246 -9.27 4.91 -12.36
CA GLY A 246 -9.11 3.48 -12.16
C GLY A 246 -10.40 2.88 -11.60
N VAL A 247 -10.35 1.59 -11.33
CA VAL A 247 -11.45 0.85 -10.71
C VAL A 247 -11.23 0.71 -9.20
N SER A 248 -12.29 0.66 -8.43
CA SER A 248 -12.23 0.35 -7.00
C SER A 248 -11.78 -1.09 -6.74
N SER A 249 -11.33 -1.36 -5.52
CA SER A 249 -10.94 -2.70 -5.10
C SER A 249 -12.07 -3.71 -5.20
N ASN A 250 -13.32 -3.26 -4.99
CA ASN A 250 -14.52 -4.11 -5.04
C ASN A 250 -15.12 -4.26 -6.45
N SER A 251 -14.57 -3.60 -7.46
CA SER A 251 -15.10 -3.61 -8.83
C SER A 251 -14.96 -5.00 -9.48
N GLU A 252 -15.95 -5.41 -10.24
CA GLU A 252 -15.87 -6.59 -11.12
C GLU A 252 -14.81 -6.41 -12.21
N LEU A 253 -14.50 -5.17 -12.59
CA LEU A 253 -13.47 -4.83 -13.57
C LEU A 253 -12.04 -4.82 -13.00
N ARG A 254 -11.83 -5.20 -11.73
CA ARG A 254 -10.50 -5.14 -11.10
C ARG A 254 -9.43 -5.98 -11.79
N TYR A 255 -9.78 -7.18 -12.26
CA TYR A 255 -8.85 -8.05 -13.00
C TYR A 255 -8.68 -7.64 -14.47
N PRO A 256 -9.73 -7.31 -15.22
CA PRO A 256 -9.60 -6.70 -16.53
C PRO A 256 -8.73 -5.44 -16.54
N ALA A 257 -8.89 -4.54 -15.55
CA ALA A 257 -8.07 -3.34 -15.42
C ALA A 257 -6.60 -3.67 -15.11
N ALA A 258 -6.34 -4.70 -14.28
CA ALA A 258 -4.98 -5.17 -14.00
C ALA A 258 -4.31 -5.76 -15.25
N ILE A 259 -5.05 -6.51 -16.06
CA ILE A 259 -4.56 -7.05 -17.33
C ILE A 259 -4.24 -5.91 -18.30
N ILE A 260 -5.09 -4.89 -18.42
CA ILE A 260 -4.83 -3.70 -19.24
C ILE A 260 -3.56 -2.99 -18.78
N SER A 261 -3.41 -2.76 -17.46
CA SER A 261 -2.19 -2.16 -16.90
C SER A 261 -0.95 -2.97 -17.27
N ASN A 262 -1.00 -4.30 -17.13
CA ASN A 262 0.11 -5.17 -17.48
C ASN A 262 0.51 -5.06 -18.97
N ILE A 263 -0.46 -5.08 -19.87
CA ILE A 263 -0.23 -4.96 -21.31
C ILE A 263 0.36 -3.60 -21.66
N LEU A 264 -0.12 -2.53 -21.03
CA LEU A 264 0.33 -1.17 -21.29
C LEU A 264 1.76 -0.93 -20.87
N GLY A 265 2.13 -1.26 -19.60
CA GLY A 265 3.38 -0.75 -19.05
C GLY A 265 4.11 -1.67 -18.08
N GLU A 266 3.75 -2.95 -17.93
CA GLU A 266 4.50 -3.84 -17.04
C GLU A 266 5.52 -4.70 -17.80
N GLY A 267 6.80 -4.31 -17.72
CA GLY A 267 7.95 -5.02 -18.26
C GLY A 267 8.25 -4.69 -19.73
N MET A 268 9.40 -5.19 -20.17
CA MET A 268 10.04 -4.80 -21.45
C MET A 268 9.19 -5.09 -22.71
N SER A 269 8.27 -6.02 -22.65
CA SER A 269 7.42 -6.38 -23.80
C SER A 269 6.02 -5.74 -23.73
N SER A 270 5.83 -4.74 -22.88
CA SER A 270 4.59 -3.95 -22.80
C SER A 270 4.54 -2.92 -23.93
N ARG A 271 3.32 -2.51 -24.31
CA ARG A 271 3.12 -1.62 -25.47
C ARG A 271 3.84 -0.28 -25.34
N LEU A 272 3.73 0.38 -24.18
CA LEU A 272 4.36 1.68 -23.96
C LEU A 272 5.88 1.56 -23.84
N PHE A 273 6.40 0.51 -23.22
CA PHE A 273 7.83 0.28 -23.17
C PHE A 273 8.43 0.11 -24.56
N GLN A 274 7.80 -0.72 -25.42
CA GLN A 274 8.24 -0.90 -26.80
C GLN A 274 8.18 0.40 -27.60
N LYS A 275 7.05 1.10 -27.60
CA LYS A 275 6.87 2.31 -28.43
C LYS A 275 7.66 3.51 -27.98
N ILE A 276 7.78 3.74 -26.66
CA ILE A 276 8.41 4.93 -26.10
C ILE A 276 9.92 4.73 -25.93
N ARG A 277 10.32 3.57 -25.38
CA ARG A 277 11.73 3.31 -25.07
C ARG A 277 12.47 2.62 -26.19
N GLU A 278 12.00 1.44 -26.64
CA GLU A 278 12.75 0.60 -27.58
C GLU A 278 12.74 1.18 -29.01
N GLU A 279 11.58 1.58 -29.52
CA GLU A 279 11.45 2.06 -30.90
C GLU A 279 11.91 3.48 -31.08
N ARG A 280 11.72 4.36 -30.07
CA ARG A 280 11.91 5.80 -30.21
C ARG A 280 12.95 6.41 -29.29
N GLY A 281 13.36 5.71 -28.23
CA GLY A 281 14.38 6.18 -27.29
C GLY A 281 13.99 7.44 -26.50
N LEU A 282 12.67 7.72 -26.35
CA LEU A 282 12.17 8.95 -25.73
C LEU A 282 12.19 8.93 -24.18
N ALA A 283 12.37 7.75 -23.59
CA ALA A 283 12.40 7.60 -22.13
C ALA A 283 13.25 6.41 -21.71
N TYR A 284 13.92 6.53 -20.56
CA TYR A 284 14.59 5.38 -19.93
C TYR A 284 13.63 4.53 -19.12
N SER A 285 12.72 5.17 -18.40
CA SER A 285 11.73 4.50 -17.54
C SER A 285 10.33 4.79 -18.03
N VAL A 286 9.54 3.74 -18.25
CA VAL A 286 8.11 3.81 -18.51
C VAL A 286 7.42 2.61 -17.91
N TYR A 287 6.42 2.85 -17.07
CA TYR A 287 5.61 1.78 -16.46
C TYR A 287 4.21 2.28 -16.09
N THR A 288 3.32 1.34 -15.85
CA THR A 288 1.95 1.59 -15.40
C THR A 288 1.72 0.98 -14.02
N TYR A 289 0.85 1.62 -13.27
CA TYR A 289 0.40 1.10 -11.98
C TYR A 289 -1.04 1.50 -11.68
N LEU A 290 -1.68 0.69 -10.84
CA LEU A 290 -3.03 0.91 -10.34
C LEU A 290 -2.98 1.31 -8.87
N THR A 291 -3.52 2.49 -8.55
CA THR A 291 -3.85 2.86 -7.18
C THR A 291 -5.31 2.53 -6.94
N ARG A 292 -5.61 1.70 -5.95
CA ARG A 292 -6.98 1.25 -5.66
C ARG A 292 -7.36 1.55 -4.23
N PHE A 293 -8.56 2.06 -4.09
CA PHE A 293 -9.23 2.26 -2.81
C PHE A 293 -10.52 1.44 -2.78
N GLU A 294 -11.23 1.45 -1.66
CA GLU A 294 -12.48 0.70 -1.49
C GLU A 294 -13.54 1.09 -2.53
N ASN A 295 -13.66 2.38 -2.82
CA ASN A 295 -14.71 2.96 -3.66
C ASN A 295 -14.22 3.59 -4.96
N CYS A 296 -12.93 3.83 -5.13
CA CYS A 296 -12.35 4.46 -6.33
C CYS A 296 -10.96 3.91 -6.68
N GLY A 297 -10.36 4.45 -7.73
CA GLY A 297 -8.98 4.15 -8.11
C GLY A 297 -8.47 5.05 -9.22
N LEU A 298 -7.17 4.91 -9.49
CA LEU A 298 -6.46 5.56 -10.58
C LEU A 298 -5.66 4.51 -11.38
N LEU A 299 -5.57 4.69 -12.68
CA LEU A 299 -4.57 4.06 -13.55
C LEU A 299 -3.60 5.13 -13.97
N SER A 300 -2.33 4.95 -13.64
CA SER A 300 -1.27 5.91 -13.94
C SER A 300 -0.20 5.30 -14.82
N VAL A 301 0.30 6.09 -15.77
CA VAL A 301 1.49 5.81 -16.56
C VAL A 301 2.57 6.77 -16.07
N TYR A 302 3.66 6.23 -15.53
CA TYR A 302 4.85 7.01 -15.22
C TYR A 302 5.83 6.97 -16.38
N VAL A 303 6.46 8.12 -16.66
CA VAL A 303 7.54 8.23 -17.65
C VAL A 303 8.60 9.26 -17.18
N GLY A 304 9.87 8.82 -17.17
CA GLY A 304 11.03 9.70 -17.05
C GLY A 304 11.57 10.05 -18.44
N THR A 305 11.43 11.31 -18.86
CA THR A 305 11.73 11.77 -20.24
C THR A 305 12.43 13.12 -20.24
N THR A 306 12.73 13.66 -21.42
CA THR A 306 13.26 15.02 -21.60
C THR A 306 12.16 16.06 -21.77
N LYS A 307 12.51 17.34 -21.65
CA LYS A 307 11.60 18.46 -21.90
C LYS A 307 11.14 18.52 -23.37
N GLU A 308 12.03 18.17 -24.27
CA GLU A 308 11.81 18.13 -25.71
C GLU A 308 10.79 17.05 -26.08
N ASP A 309 10.96 15.86 -25.50
CA ASP A 309 10.21 14.65 -25.89
C ASP A 309 8.86 14.50 -25.16
N TYR A 310 8.66 15.22 -24.06
CA TYR A 310 7.50 15.07 -23.19
C TYR A 310 6.16 15.12 -23.94
N LYS A 311 6.03 16.00 -24.97
CA LYS A 311 4.77 16.13 -25.72
C LYS A 311 4.50 14.91 -26.58
N ASP A 312 5.54 14.35 -27.19
CA ASP A 312 5.44 13.15 -28.01
C ASP A 312 5.12 11.92 -27.14
N VAL A 313 5.73 11.83 -25.95
CA VAL A 313 5.39 10.81 -24.96
C VAL A 313 3.91 10.86 -24.59
N VAL A 314 3.38 12.03 -24.26
CA VAL A 314 1.95 12.21 -23.94
C VAL A 314 1.05 11.79 -25.10
N LYS A 315 1.45 12.13 -26.33
CA LYS A 315 0.72 11.75 -27.55
C LYS A 315 0.67 10.22 -27.69
N LEU A 316 1.79 9.54 -27.54
CA LEU A 316 1.91 8.09 -27.61
C LEU A 316 1.06 7.37 -26.54
N ILE A 317 1.05 7.88 -25.31
CA ILE A 317 0.19 7.31 -24.25
C ILE A 317 -1.29 7.40 -24.64
N LYS A 318 -1.72 8.57 -25.14
CA LYS A 318 -3.11 8.77 -25.58
C LYS A 318 -3.48 7.88 -26.76
N GLU A 319 -2.57 7.71 -27.71
CA GLU A 319 -2.75 6.82 -28.86
C GLU A 319 -2.94 5.37 -28.41
N GLU A 320 -2.13 4.88 -27.45
CA GLU A 320 -2.29 3.52 -26.91
C GLU A 320 -3.59 3.34 -26.13
N PHE A 321 -4.00 4.34 -25.34
CA PHE A 321 -5.30 4.31 -24.66
C PHE A 321 -6.45 4.23 -25.67
N LYS A 322 -6.38 5.02 -26.75
CA LYS A 322 -7.35 4.99 -27.85
C LYS A 322 -7.35 3.63 -28.56
N ASN A 323 -6.17 3.12 -28.92
CA ASN A 323 -6.05 1.83 -29.61
C ASN A 323 -6.67 0.69 -28.79
N ILE A 324 -6.37 0.60 -27.48
CA ILE A 324 -6.99 -0.43 -26.62
C ILE A 324 -8.50 -0.23 -26.50
N LYS A 325 -8.97 1.02 -26.44
CA LYS A 325 -10.40 1.33 -26.36
C LYS A 325 -11.16 0.99 -27.64
N GLU A 326 -10.61 1.31 -28.80
CA GLU A 326 -11.28 1.15 -30.08
C GLU A 326 -11.07 -0.25 -30.70
N GLU A 327 -9.82 -0.69 -30.75
CA GLU A 327 -9.41 -1.94 -31.40
C GLU A 327 -9.35 -3.13 -30.43
N GLY A 328 -9.19 -2.84 -29.11
CA GLY A 328 -9.04 -3.86 -28.09
C GLY A 328 -7.61 -4.39 -27.97
N ILE A 329 -7.52 -5.63 -27.51
CA ILE A 329 -6.28 -6.41 -27.41
C ILE A 329 -6.45 -7.75 -28.15
N SER A 330 -5.34 -8.35 -28.56
CA SER A 330 -5.36 -9.68 -29.17
C SER A 330 -5.51 -10.79 -28.11
N GLU A 331 -6.01 -11.96 -28.51
CA GLU A 331 -6.04 -13.17 -27.68
C GLU A 331 -4.63 -13.54 -27.16
N ARG A 332 -3.60 -13.32 -27.98
CA ARG A 332 -2.20 -13.55 -27.58
C ARG A 332 -1.77 -12.64 -26.43
N GLU A 333 -2.13 -11.35 -26.47
CA GLU A 333 -1.83 -10.40 -25.39
C GLU A 333 -2.60 -10.76 -24.12
N LEU A 334 -3.89 -11.11 -24.24
CA LEU A 334 -4.69 -11.55 -23.10
C LEU A 334 -4.05 -12.76 -22.41
N ARG A 335 -3.71 -13.79 -23.19
CA ARG A 335 -3.06 -15.01 -22.68
C ARG A 335 -1.71 -14.71 -22.02
N LYS A 336 -0.87 -13.88 -22.68
CA LYS A 336 0.41 -13.45 -22.12
C LYS A 336 0.25 -12.73 -20.76
N ALA A 337 -0.71 -11.81 -20.67
CA ALA A 337 -0.94 -11.06 -19.44
C ALA A 337 -1.49 -11.95 -18.31
N LYS A 338 -2.37 -12.90 -18.61
CA LYS A 338 -2.83 -13.91 -17.65
C LYS A 338 -1.67 -14.73 -17.09
N ASN A 339 -0.83 -15.28 -17.97
CA ASN A 339 0.33 -16.07 -17.57
C ASN A 339 1.28 -15.26 -16.68
N LYS A 340 1.53 -14.00 -17.03
CA LYS A 340 2.40 -13.12 -16.27
C LYS A 340 1.82 -12.81 -14.88
N TYR A 341 0.51 -12.57 -14.83
CA TYR A 341 -0.17 -12.32 -13.56
C TYR A 341 -0.13 -13.55 -12.64
N GLU A 342 -0.38 -14.74 -13.19
CA GLU A 342 -0.31 -16.00 -12.45
C GLU A 342 1.11 -16.26 -11.93
N SER A 343 2.13 -16.05 -12.75
CA SER A 343 3.52 -16.22 -12.34
C SER A 343 3.91 -15.24 -11.25
N ALA A 344 3.62 -13.95 -11.40
CA ALA A 344 3.90 -12.93 -10.40
C ALA A 344 3.17 -13.23 -9.07
N PHE A 345 1.91 -13.66 -9.16
CA PHE A 345 1.14 -14.07 -8.01
C PHE A 345 1.76 -15.29 -7.31
N THR A 346 2.16 -16.31 -8.08
CA THR A 346 2.81 -17.52 -7.55
C THR A 346 4.14 -17.18 -6.87
N PHE A 347 4.99 -16.38 -7.51
CA PHE A 347 6.26 -15.94 -6.92
C PHE A 347 6.06 -15.17 -5.61
N SER A 348 5.02 -14.33 -5.52
CA SER A 348 4.71 -13.62 -4.28
C SER A 348 4.37 -14.56 -3.11
N LEU A 349 3.92 -15.77 -3.39
CA LEU A 349 3.57 -16.78 -2.38
C LEU A 349 4.78 -17.56 -1.82
N GLU A 350 5.97 -17.36 -2.35
CA GLU A 350 7.18 -18.00 -1.83
C GLU A 350 7.68 -17.33 -0.54
N SER A 351 7.30 -16.08 -0.30
CA SER A 351 7.67 -15.32 0.90
C SER A 351 6.57 -15.34 1.97
N THR A 352 6.93 -15.70 3.20
CA THR A 352 6.02 -15.62 4.36
C THR A 352 5.55 -14.20 4.62
N SER A 353 6.41 -13.18 4.40
CA SER A 353 6.03 -11.77 4.55
C SER A 353 5.03 -11.32 3.48
N SER A 354 5.19 -11.74 2.23
CA SER A 354 4.24 -11.42 1.16
C SER A 354 2.87 -12.09 1.40
N ARG A 355 2.86 -13.32 1.89
CA ARG A 355 1.63 -14.04 2.29
C ARG A 355 0.92 -13.33 3.43
N MET A 356 1.65 -12.97 4.49
CA MET A 356 1.15 -12.19 5.62
C MET A 356 0.53 -10.87 5.16
N ASN A 357 1.28 -10.07 4.37
CA ASN A 357 0.80 -8.80 3.84
C ASN A 357 -0.44 -8.96 2.97
N ARG A 358 -0.47 -9.97 2.11
CA ARG A 358 -1.64 -10.30 1.29
C ARG A 358 -2.87 -10.56 2.15
N LEU A 359 -2.76 -11.41 3.17
CA LEU A 359 -3.88 -11.79 4.05
C LEU A 359 -4.38 -10.59 4.85
N GLY A 360 -3.48 -9.79 5.43
CA GLY A 360 -3.82 -8.59 6.21
C GLY A 360 -4.50 -7.52 5.37
N SER A 361 -3.86 -7.11 4.26
CA SER A 361 -4.41 -6.11 3.35
C SER A 361 -5.74 -6.56 2.75
N MET A 362 -5.86 -7.83 2.37
CA MET A 362 -7.09 -8.40 1.83
C MET A 362 -8.23 -8.36 2.86
N TYR A 363 -7.96 -8.78 4.09
CA TYR A 363 -8.99 -8.78 5.12
C TYR A 363 -9.43 -7.35 5.48
N LEU A 364 -8.49 -6.41 5.61
CA LEU A 364 -8.84 -5.01 5.86
C LEU A 364 -9.65 -4.38 4.72
N THR A 365 -9.38 -4.79 3.46
CA THR A 365 -10.07 -4.24 2.29
C THR A 365 -11.45 -4.88 2.06
N TYR A 366 -11.57 -6.19 2.25
CA TYR A 366 -12.76 -6.95 1.84
C TYR A 366 -13.58 -7.53 3.02
N GLY A 367 -13.08 -7.44 4.25
CA GLY A 367 -13.68 -8.10 5.42
C GLY A 367 -13.63 -9.63 5.37
N LYS A 368 -12.91 -10.21 4.41
CA LYS A 368 -12.80 -11.66 4.19
C LYS A 368 -11.50 -12.04 3.51
N VAL A 369 -11.12 -13.31 3.65
CA VAL A 369 -10.00 -13.89 2.92
C VAL A 369 -10.51 -14.54 1.64
N ILE A 370 -9.97 -14.12 0.49
CA ILE A 370 -10.24 -14.73 -0.83
C ILE A 370 -9.17 -15.79 -1.08
N SER A 371 -9.60 -17.00 -1.44
CA SER A 371 -8.67 -18.11 -1.69
C SER A 371 -7.77 -17.86 -2.90
N LEU A 372 -6.61 -18.50 -2.91
CA LEU A 372 -5.70 -18.47 -4.05
C LEU A 372 -6.36 -19.02 -5.30
N ASP A 373 -7.09 -20.12 -5.17
CA ASP A 373 -7.81 -20.74 -6.27
C ASP A 373 -8.88 -19.82 -6.85
N LYS A 374 -9.60 -19.09 -5.96
CA LYS A 374 -10.60 -18.11 -6.40
C LYS A 374 -9.98 -16.95 -7.18
N VAL A 375 -8.81 -16.47 -6.77
CA VAL A 375 -8.08 -15.42 -7.50
C VAL A 375 -7.66 -15.93 -8.89
N ARG A 376 -7.10 -17.14 -8.97
CA ARG A 376 -6.73 -17.77 -10.26
C ARG A 376 -7.93 -17.96 -11.17
N GLU A 377 -9.01 -18.51 -10.63
CA GLU A 377 -10.25 -18.71 -11.36
C GLU A 377 -10.82 -17.40 -11.93
N ASP A 378 -10.84 -16.34 -11.11
CA ASP A 378 -11.35 -15.04 -11.51
C ASP A 378 -10.50 -14.41 -12.63
N ILE A 379 -9.18 -14.60 -12.62
CA ILE A 379 -8.28 -14.12 -13.67
C ILE A 379 -8.49 -14.93 -14.95
N GLU A 380 -8.59 -16.27 -14.84
CA GLU A 380 -8.82 -17.13 -16.00
C GLU A 380 -10.14 -16.83 -16.72
N LYS A 381 -11.18 -16.46 -15.98
CA LYS A 381 -12.49 -16.10 -16.54
C LYS A 381 -12.52 -14.78 -17.30
N VAL A 382 -11.50 -13.94 -17.20
CA VAL A 382 -11.47 -12.67 -17.94
C VAL A 382 -11.46 -12.91 -19.44
N THR A 383 -12.39 -12.29 -20.14
CA THR A 383 -12.57 -12.38 -21.60
C THR A 383 -12.18 -11.08 -22.30
N LEU A 384 -12.02 -11.11 -23.64
CA LEU A 384 -11.83 -9.89 -24.44
C LEU A 384 -13.01 -8.91 -24.28
N LYS A 385 -14.23 -9.41 -24.04
CA LYS A 385 -15.39 -8.57 -23.75
C LYS A 385 -15.24 -7.79 -22.44
N ASP A 386 -14.67 -8.42 -21.41
CA ASP A 386 -14.42 -7.77 -20.12
C ASP A 386 -13.30 -6.73 -20.22
N ILE A 387 -12.27 -7.03 -21.02
CA ILE A 387 -11.21 -6.07 -21.36
C ILE A 387 -11.80 -4.85 -22.07
N LYS A 388 -12.69 -5.04 -23.05
CA LYS A 388 -13.35 -3.95 -23.76
C LYS A 388 -14.14 -3.05 -22.79
N LYS A 389 -14.95 -3.65 -21.92
CA LYS A 389 -15.69 -2.90 -20.89
C LYS A 389 -14.76 -2.12 -19.96
N ALA A 390 -13.66 -2.73 -19.54
CA ALA A 390 -12.69 -2.07 -18.69
C ALA A 390 -11.99 -0.91 -19.42
N ALA A 391 -11.63 -1.08 -20.70
CA ALA A 391 -11.03 -0.04 -21.52
C ALA A 391 -11.97 1.15 -21.75
N GLU A 392 -13.24 0.90 -22.03
CA GLU A 392 -14.28 1.93 -22.15
C GLU A 392 -14.45 2.72 -20.84
N PHE A 393 -14.38 2.03 -19.71
CA PHE A 393 -14.41 2.67 -18.40
C PHE A 393 -13.13 3.46 -18.13
N LEU A 394 -11.94 2.88 -18.30
CA LEU A 394 -10.67 3.49 -17.93
C LEU A 394 -10.31 4.69 -18.84
N PHE A 395 -10.51 4.55 -20.16
CA PHE A 395 -10.00 5.49 -21.16
C PHE A 395 -11.07 6.50 -21.62
N ASP A 396 -11.55 7.26 -20.65
CA ASP A 396 -12.44 8.39 -20.87
C ASP A 396 -11.67 9.70 -20.63
N GLU A 397 -11.53 10.50 -21.70
CA GLU A 397 -10.69 11.69 -21.71
C GLU A 397 -11.13 12.78 -20.71
N GLN A 398 -12.37 12.70 -20.22
CA GLN A 398 -12.83 13.63 -19.18
C GLN A 398 -12.10 13.44 -17.84
N TYR A 399 -11.42 12.30 -17.63
CA TYR A 399 -10.67 11.98 -16.43
C TYR A 399 -9.16 12.02 -16.62
N TYR A 400 -8.65 12.47 -17.79
CA TYR A 400 -7.22 12.52 -18.03
C TYR A 400 -6.57 13.67 -17.27
N SER A 401 -5.58 13.35 -16.48
CA SER A 401 -4.75 14.30 -15.77
C SER A 401 -3.26 14.04 -16.00
N GLN A 402 -2.48 15.09 -15.84
CA GLN A 402 -1.02 15.05 -15.94
C GLN A 402 -0.42 15.70 -14.71
N THR A 403 0.46 15.00 -14.04
CA THR A 403 1.30 15.59 -13.00
C THR A 403 2.75 15.52 -13.48
N ILE A 404 3.43 16.64 -13.42
CA ILE A 404 4.76 16.80 -13.99
C ILE A 404 5.65 17.45 -12.95
N VAL A 405 6.82 16.85 -12.74
CA VAL A 405 7.88 17.38 -11.88
C VAL A 405 9.14 17.53 -12.72
N GLY A 406 9.73 18.72 -12.70
CA GLY A 406 10.96 19.00 -13.46
C GLY A 406 11.03 20.45 -13.91
N ASP A 407 12.05 20.77 -14.70
CA ASP A 407 12.26 22.09 -15.33
C ASP A 407 11.54 22.17 -16.68
N ILE A 408 10.28 22.58 -16.65
CA ILE A 408 9.39 22.70 -17.82
C ILE A 408 9.14 24.17 -18.20
#